data_728f859b19182b032ae350cd88c3e5db
#
_entry.id   728f859b19182b032ae350cd88c3e5db
#
_cell.length_a   1.000
_cell.length_b   1.000
_cell.length_c   1.000
_cell.angle_alpha   90.00
_cell.angle_beta   90.00
_cell.angle_gamma   90.00
#
_symmetry.space_group_name_H-M   'P 1'
#
loop_
_entity.id
_entity.type
_entity.pdbx_description
1 polymer ?
#
loop_
_entity_poly.entity_id
_entity_poly.type
_entity_poly.pdbx_seq_one_letter_code
_entity_poly.pdbx_strand_id
1 'polypeptide(L)'
;LGYSVIFLSALAVIKYRRSHTWFWLLICGIFVLMSFGPELKIFQQPTGIIMPEKLFYDVIPEWDEIRAPARFIVMANLALAVLTSYAVYGLIKNKFSSFKQQIMLTTIIGFVILFEFSMIPVSSYSEPIPDIYEEIKNDESKFAVLPIPIGGTGDNLLMSDPTILYHQIHHEKPIYGGYESRVSSEIMKNTRTYFLNTFHILGSEHDIVKQDLPTHGLSLFDHFDVKYVTIHKKLPTYSGFLEKTINQVFVPEIRQIMSEILSEDNPVYEDDRILVYKIPKPNSVEPFLVLGSGWYPFQPEHNARATMKNSEILIVNPTDSEINITLDLVLSSIENRKIMTFSLNSEKIDTISIPTTARNIQLGNLTLKPGINVVALDADRDITVQESVILDAERIDNKLTKFLLSKEMQVSFKVESISIIN
;
A
#
# COMPACT_ATOMS: atom_id res chain seq x y z
N LEU A 1 9.25 -12.97 26.03
CA LEU A 1 9.08 -13.59 27.36
C LEU A 1 10.41 -13.53 28.10
N GLY A 2 10.42 -13.00 29.36
CA GLY A 2 11.63 -12.93 30.18
C GLY A 2 11.97 -14.28 30.81
N TYR A 3 13.25 -14.64 30.84
CA TYR A 3 13.71 -15.91 31.42
C TYR A 3 13.41 -15.99 32.93
N SER A 4 13.55 -14.86 33.65
CA SER A 4 13.24 -14.78 35.08
C SER A 4 11.77 -15.05 35.36
N VAL A 5 10.87 -14.50 34.54
CA VAL A 5 9.42 -14.69 34.62
C VAL A 5 9.04 -16.15 34.32
N ILE A 6 9.64 -16.77 33.31
CA ILE A 6 9.41 -18.19 32.98
C ILE A 6 9.88 -19.09 34.14
N PHE A 7 11.07 -18.84 34.69
CA PHE A 7 11.59 -19.61 35.82
C PHE A 7 10.70 -19.49 37.07
N LEU A 8 10.31 -18.29 37.43
CA LEU A 8 9.42 -18.05 38.59
C LEU A 8 8.03 -18.68 38.38
N SER A 9 7.49 -18.58 37.16
CA SER A 9 6.20 -19.24 36.82
C SER A 9 6.30 -20.76 36.94
N ALA A 10 7.38 -21.37 36.46
CA ALA A 10 7.62 -22.81 36.64
C ALA A 10 7.74 -23.17 38.11
N LEU A 11 8.44 -22.36 38.91
CA LEU A 11 8.54 -22.54 40.35
C LEU A 11 7.17 -22.45 41.06
N ALA A 12 6.29 -21.55 40.61
CA ALA A 12 4.90 -21.47 41.12
C ALA A 12 4.13 -22.76 40.87
N VAL A 13 4.24 -23.33 39.65
CA VAL A 13 3.54 -24.56 39.27
C VAL A 13 4.05 -25.77 40.04
N ILE A 14 5.37 -25.90 40.25
CA ILE A 14 6.00 -27.06 40.86
C ILE A 14 5.92 -27.01 42.40
N LYS A 15 6.25 -25.85 42.99
CA LYS A 15 6.49 -25.75 44.45
C LYS A 15 5.46 -24.92 45.21
N TYR A 16 4.97 -23.83 44.60
CA TYR A 16 4.09 -22.86 45.29
C TYR A 16 2.68 -22.85 44.74
N ARG A 17 2.20 -24.01 44.35
CA ARG A 17 0.92 -24.24 43.72
C ARG A 17 -0.26 -23.72 44.56
N ARG A 18 -1.14 -22.96 43.91
CA ARG A 18 -2.38 -22.44 44.46
C ARG A 18 -3.60 -23.04 43.71
N SER A 19 -4.80 -22.84 44.27
CA SER A 19 -6.04 -23.36 43.68
C SER A 19 -6.25 -22.94 42.21
N HIS A 20 -5.87 -21.71 41.84
CA HIS A 20 -6.03 -21.18 40.48
C HIS A 20 -4.77 -21.32 39.60
N THR A 21 -3.74 -22.04 40.06
CA THR A 21 -2.49 -22.17 39.27
C THR A 21 -2.75 -22.85 37.92
N TRP A 22 -3.59 -23.88 37.92
CA TRP A 22 -3.92 -24.61 36.67
C TRP A 22 -4.73 -23.75 35.69
N PHE A 23 -5.61 -22.91 36.19
CA PHE A 23 -6.36 -21.98 35.36
C PHE A 23 -5.42 -21.05 34.60
N TRP A 24 -4.49 -20.39 35.31
CA TRP A 24 -3.55 -19.48 34.67
C TRP A 24 -2.55 -20.19 33.75
N LEU A 25 -2.16 -21.43 34.09
CA LEU A 25 -1.31 -22.21 33.20
C LEU A 25 -2.05 -22.60 31.91
N LEU A 26 -3.33 -22.94 31.99
CA LEU A 26 -4.17 -23.22 30.84
C LEU A 26 -4.33 -21.99 29.95
N ILE A 27 -4.64 -20.81 30.53
CA ILE A 27 -4.72 -19.53 29.81
C ILE A 27 -3.40 -19.26 29.11
N CYS A 28 -2.27 -19.37 29.80
CA CYS A 28 -0.96 -19.19 29.20
C CYS A 28 -0.77 -20.10 27.97
N GLY A 29 -1.07 -21.39 28.12
CA GLY A 29 -0.92 -22.38 27.05
C GLY A 29 -1.80 -22.07 25.84
N ILE A 30 -3.09 -21.76 26.06
CA ILE A 30 -4.02 -21.39 24.97
C ILE A 30 -3.50 -20.18 24.20
N PHE A 31 -3.14 -19.11 24.87
CA PHE A 31 -2.70 -17.88 24.20
C PHE A 31 -1.31 -17.99 23.56
N VAL A 32 -0.42 -18.83 24.09
CA VAL A 32 0.83 -19.20 23.40
C VAL A 32 0.51 -19.95 22.11
N LEU A 33 -0.38 -20.93 22.13
CA LEU A 33 -0.78 -21.67 20.92
C LEU A 33 -1.45 -20.76 19.90
N MET A 34 -2.33 -19.84 20.33
CA MET A 34 -2.95 -18.85 19.46
C MET A 34 -1.92 -17.92 18.82
N SER A 35 -0.84 -17.58 19.53
CA SER A 35 0.18 -16.67 19.02
C SER A 35 1.01 -17.20 17.86
N PHE A 36 0.95 -18.50 17.57
CA PHE A 36 1.63 -19.12 16.43
C PHE A 36 0.92 -18.91 15.08
N GLY A 37 -0.31 -18.38 15.11
CA GLY A 37 -1.11 -18.18 13.91
C GLY A 37 -1.90 -19.43 13.48
N PRO A 38 -2.55 -19.40 12.31
CA PRO A 38 -3.40 -20.51 11.84
C PRO A 38 -2.61 -21.76 11.45
N GLU A 39 -1.32 -21.60 11.13
CA GLU A 39 -0.40 -22.68 10.77
C GLU A 39 0.97 -22.44 11.43
N LEU A 40 1.54 -23.50 12.01
CA LEU A 40 2.88 -23.43 12.60
C LEU A 40 3.93 -23.21 11.53
N LYS A 41 4.72 -22.14 11.68
CA LYS A 41 5.86 -21.82 10.81
C LYS A 41 7.17 -21.99 11.57
N ILE A 42 8.12 -22.71 10.97
CA ILE A 42 9.48 -22.86 11.49
C ILE A 42 10.44 -22.22 10.47
N PHE A 43 11.28 -21.28 10.92
CA PHE A 43 12.14 -20.48 10.04
C PHE A 43 11.39 -19.85 8.86
N GLN A 44 10.17 -19.32 9.12
CA GLN A 44 9.26 -18.73 8.12
C GLN A 44 8.69 -19.73 7.10
N GLN A 45 9.03 -21.02 7.18
CA GLN A 45 8.47 -22.05 6.32
C GLN A 45 7.22 -22.67 6.98
N PRO A 46 6.10 -22.79 6.26
CA PRO A 46 4.91 -23.46 6.76
C PRO A 46 5.21 -24.96 6.94
N THR A 47 4.76 -25.52 8.07
CA THR A 47 4.98 -26.94 8.40
C THR A 47 3.81 -27.86 8.04
N GLY A 48 2.66 -27.29 7.62
CA GLY A 48 1.40 -28.04 7.44
C GLY A 48 0.67 -28.37 8.75
N ILE A 49 1.22 -28.01 9.92
CA ILE A 49 0.59 -28.25 11.21
C ILE A 49 -0.42 -27.15 11.49
N ILE A 50 -1.71 -27.54 11.52
CA ILE A 50 -2.81 -26.63 11.80
C ILE A 50 -2.82 -26.27 13.28
N MET A 51 -2.86 -24.98 13.59
CA MET A 51 -2.91 -24.43 14.95
C MET A 51 -4.35 -24.06 15.35
N PRO A 52 -4.66 -23.98 16.67
CA PRO A 52 -6.01 -23.68 17.14
C PRO A 52 -6.64 -22.39 16.60
N GLU A 53 -5.83 -21.41 16.24
CA GLU A 53 -6.31 -20.15 15.65
C GLU A 53 -7.04 -20.37 14.32
N LYS A 54 -6.68 -21.40 13.55
CA LYS A 54 -7.36 -21.74 12.29
C LYS A 54 -8.87 -21.94 12.44
N LEU A 55 -9.32 -22.45 13.60
CA LEU A 55 -10.74 -22.61 13.88
C LEU A 55 -11.50 -21.28 13.88
N PHE A 56 -10.86 -20.19 14.30
CA PHE A 56 -11.47 -18.86 14.31
C PHE A 56 -11.55 -18.27 12.92
N TYR A 57 -10.58 -18.54 12.04
CA TYR A 57 -10.63 -18.15 10.62
C TYR A 57 -11.84 -18.75 9.91
N ASP A 58 -12.22 -19.98 10.27
CA ASP A 58 -13.30 -20.69 9.59
C ASP A 58 -14.69 -20.34 10.15
N VAL A 59 -14.76 -19.73 11.36
CA VAL A 59 -16.03 -19.50 12.08
C VAL A 59 -16.37 -18.03 12.24
N ILE A 60 -15.37 -17.16 12.40
CA ILE A 60 -15.59 -15.73 12.67
C ILE A 60 -15.27 -14.95 11.41
N PRO A 61 -16.28 -14.24 10.81
CA PRO A 61 -16.03 -13.34 9.68
C PRO A 61 -14.93 -12.33 10.02
N GLU A 62 -14.10 -12.00 9.04
CA GLU A 62 -13.01 -11.00 9.14
C GLU A 62 -11.90 -11.35 10.15
N TRP A 63 -11.89 -12.56 10.73
CA TRP A 63 -10.80 -13.00 11.62
C TRP A 63 -9.47 -13.12 10.88
N ASP A 64 -9.50 -13.41 9.59
CA ASP A 64 -8.35 -13.45 8.69
C ASP A 64 -7.68 -12.08 8.50
N GLU A 65 -8.35 -10.99 8.84
CA GLU A 65 -7.76 -9.65 8.87
C GLU A 65 -6.83 -9.40 10.06
N ILE A 66 -6.76 -10.34 11.02
CA ILE A 66 -5.81 -10.26 12.13
C ILE A 66 -4.39 -10.55 11.62
N ARG A 67 -3.68 -9.51 11.23
CA ARG A 67 -2.33 -9.60 10.63
C ARG A 67 -1.21 -10.02 11.59
N ALA A 68 -1.45 -9.98 12.88
CA ALA A 68 -0.42 -10.25 13.88
C ALA A 68 -0.92 -11.16 15.01
N PRO A 69 -1.09 -12.47 14.75
CA PRO A 69 -1.45 -13.45 15.78
C PRO A 69 -0.51 -13.43 16.99
N ALA A 70 0.76 -13.09 16.79
CA ALA A 70 1.74 -12.92 17.86
C ALA A 70 1.29 -11.95 18.98
N ARG A 71 0.31 -11.06 18.74
CA ARG A 71 -0.27 -10.19 19.78
C ARG A 71 -1.00 -10.97 20.89
N PHE A 72 -1.46 -12.17 20.63
CA PHE A 72 -2.04 -13.03 21.66
C PHE A 72 -1.06 -13.36 22.80
N ILE A 73 0.25 -13.22 22.58
CA ILE A 73 1.28 -13.38 23.61
C ILE A 73 1.10 -12.43 24.80
N VAL A 74 0.40 -11.30 24.62
CA VAL A 74 0.12 -10.34 25.70
C VAL A 74 -0.70 -10.99 26.80
N MET A 75 -1.68 -11.82 26.44
CA MET A 75 -2.49 -12.58 27.44
C MET A 75 -1.69 -13.68 28.11
N ALA A 76 -0.77 -14.34 27.38
CA ALA A 76 0.15 -15.27 27.99
C ALA A 76 1.09 -14.58 28.98
N ASN A 77 1.58 -13.38 28.69
CA ASN A 77 2.39 -12.56 29.61
C ASN A 77 1.61 -12.21 30.88
N LEU A 78 0.32 -11.84 30.75
CA LEU A 78 -0.54 -11.59 31.91
C LEU A 78 -0.64 -12.84 32.81
N ALA A 79 -0.89 -14.01 32.20
CA ALA A 79 -0.96 -15.27 32.93
C ALA A 79 0.36 -15.60 33.64
N LEU A 80 1.49 -15.42 32.97
CA LEU A 80 2.82 -15.59 33.56
C LEU A 80 3.09 -14.61 34.71
N ALA A 81 2.64 -13.37 34.61
CA ALA A 81 2.79 -12.39 35.68
C ALA A 81 2.04 -12.83 36.96
N VAL A 82 0.82 -13.40 36.80
CA VAL A 82 0.07 -13.94 37.92
C VAL A 82 0.76 -15.16 38.53
N LEU A 83 1.25 -16.11 37.69
CA LEU A 83 2.01 -17.25 38.16
C LEU A 83 3.29 -16.84 38.89
N THR A 84 4.03 -15.87 38.33
CA THR A 84 5.21 -15.29 38.95
C THR A 84 4.88 -14.73 40.36
N SER A 85 3.76 -14.03 40.50
CA SER A 85 3.32 -13.49 41.80
C SER A 85 3.08 -14.59 42.84
N TYR A 86 2.57 -15.75 42.42
CA TYR A 86 2.41 -16.90 43.30
C TYR A 86 3.77 -17.45 43.79
N ALA A 87 4.76 -17.51 42.90
CA ALA A 87 6.11 -17.94 43.27
C ALA A 87 6.74 -16.96 44.26
N VAL A 88 6.69 -15.66 43.97
CA VAL A 88 7.25 -14.61 44.82
C VAL A 88 6.60 -14.65 46.19
N TYR A 89 5.27 -14.72 46.26
CA TYR A 89 4.54 -14.85 47.52
C TYR A 89 4.96 -16.09 48.31
N GLY A 90 5.08 -17.25 47.64
CA GLY A 90 5.47 -18.51 48.26
C GLY A 90 6.91 -18.44 48.78
N LEU A 91 7.84 -17.83 48.03
CA LEU A 91 9.23 -17.64 48.45
C LEU A 91 9.30 -16.76 49.70
N ILE A 92 8.56 -15.66 49.72
CA ILE A 92 8.52 -14.71 50.83
C ILE A 92 7.99 -15.38 52.11
N LYS A 93 6.82 -16.02 52.00
CA LYS A 93 6.15 -16.61 53.14
C LYS A 93 6.90 -17.78 53.77
N ASN A 94 7.58 -18.61 52.93
CA ASN A 94 8.21 -19.84 53.38
C ASN A 94 9.70 -19.69 53.79
N LYS A 95 10.39 -18.65 53.35
CA LYS A 95 11.83 -18.52 53.60
C LYS A 95 12.22 -17.33 54.48
N PHE A 96 11.37 -16.31 54.61
CA PHE A 96 11.74 -15.07 55.26
C PHE A 96 10.67 -14.64 56.29
N SER A 97 11.06 -14.58 57.55
CA SER A 97 10.21 -14.14 58.65
C SER A 97 10.31 -12.64 58.90
N SER A 98 11.42 -12.00 58.56
CA SER A 98 11.64 -10.57 58.75
C SER A 98 11.07 -9.76 57.56
N PHE A 99 10.29 -8.71 57.87
CA PHE A 99 9.74 -7.78 56.88
C PHE A 99 10.83 -7.11 56.01
N LYS A 100 11.99 -6.79 56.61
CA LYS A 100 13.12 -6.21 55.85
C LYS A 100 13.65 -7.18 54.80
N GLN A 101 13.78 -8.47 55.12
CA GLN A 101 14.23 -9.51 54.17
C GLN A 101 13.22 -9.75 53.06
N GLN A 102 11.92 -9.67 53.38
CA GLN A 102 10.86 -9.82 52.36
C GLN A 102 10.90 -8.67 51.37
N ILE A 103 11.03 -7.43 51.80
CA ILE A 103 11.20 -6.27 50.94
C ILE A 103 12.47 -6.42 50.07
N MET A 104 13.59 -6.74 50.69
CA MET A 104 14.85 -6.90 49.96
C MET A 104 14.75 -7.93 48.84
N LEU A 105 14.17 -9.10 49.10
CA LEU A 105 13.96 -10.14 48.09
C LEU A 105 13.03 -9.65 46.97
N THR A 106 11.91 -9.03 47.28
CA THR A 106 10.96 -8.49 46.30
C THR A 106 11.63 -7.44 45.42
N THR A 107 12.42 -6.55 46.04
CA THR A 107 13.16 -5.53 45.27
C THR A 107 14.20 -6.13 44.36
N ILE A 108 14.95 -7.16 44.79
CA ILE A 108 15.92 -7.85 43.95
C ILE A 108 15.22 -8.53 42.75
N ILE A 109 14.14 -9.26 43.00
CA ILE A 109 13.37 -9.91 41.91
C ILE A 109 12.83 -8.86 40.93
N GLY A 110 12.25 -7.76 41.47
CA GLY A 110 11.74 -6.67 40.64
C GLY A 110 12.85 -6.03 39.78
N PHE A 111 14.02 -5.79 40.39
CA PHE A 111 15.18 -5.27 39.65
C PHE A 111 15.65 -6.22 38.52
N VAL A 112 15.74 -7.52 38.79
CA VAL A 112 16.11 -8.53 37.77
C VAL A 112 15.12 -8.53 36.61
N ILE A 113 13.81 -8.51 36.91
CA ILE A 113 12.78 -8.46 35.87
C ILE A 113 12.90 -7.16 35.06
N LEU A 114 13.01 -6.01 35.73
CA LEU A 114 13.16 -4.71 35.05
C LEU A 114 14.42 -4.65 34.21
N PHE A 115 15.54 -5.18 34.72
CA PHE A 115 16.79 -5.25 33.96
C PHE A 115 16.66 -6.16 32.72
N GLU A 116 16.01 -7.30 32.85
CA GLU A 116 15.80 -8.23 31.73
C GLU A 116 14.91 -7.63 30.64
N PHE A 117 13.93 -6.81 30.99
CA PHE A 117 13.06 -6.12 30.03
C PHE A 117 13.60 -4.77 29.60
N SER A 118 14.72 -4.29 30.17
CA SER A 118 15.32 -3.05 29.74
C SER A 118 16.01 -3.22 28.39
N MET A 119 15.55 -2.51 27.37
CA MET A 119 16.21 -2.40 26.07
C MET A 119 17.26 -1.29 26.10
N ILE A 120 18.39 -1.51 26.80
CA ILE A 120 19.48 -0.53 26.88
C ILE A 120 20.73 -1.14 26.26
N PRO A 121 21.34 -0.48 25.23
CA PRO A 121 20.90 0.79 24.63
C PRO A 121 19.68 0.63 23.72
N VAL A 122 18.79 1.61 23.73
CA VAL A 122 17.72 1.70 22.74
C VAL A 122 18.37 2.02 21.40
N SER A 123 18.14 1.16 20.41
CA SER A 123 18.56 1.47 19.03
C SER A 123 17.75 2.67 18.56
N SER A 124 18.38 3.83 18.47
CA SER A 124 17.80 5.03 17.87
C SER A 124 18.40 5.20 16.48
N TYR A 125 17.53 5.39 15.51
CA TYR A 125 17.92 5.79 14.16
C TYR A 125 17.64 7.30 14.03
N SER A 126 18.66 8.05 13.66
CA SER A 126 18.52 9.48 13.36
C SER A 126 18.57 9.62 11.84
N GLU A 127 17.44 9.96 11.25
CA GLU A 127 17.37 10.31 9.85
C GLU A 127 17.67 11.79 9.69
N PRO A 128 18.75 12.20 8.99
CA PRO A 128 18.98 13.60 8.66
C PRO A 128 17.88 14.09 7.72
N ILE A 129 17.39 15.27 8.01
CA ILE A 129 16.33 15.90 7.25
C ILE A 129 16.98 16.81 6.23
N PRO A 130 16.72 16.62 4.92
CA PRO A 130 17.21 17.50 3.87
C PRO A 130 16.68 18.93 4.02
N ASP A 131 17.56 19.92 3.85
CA ASP A 131 17.23 21.34 4.03
C ASP A 131 16.09 21.83 3.13
N ILE A 132 15.90 21.20 1.98
CA ILE A 132 14.82 21.51 1.03
C ILE A 132 13.43 21.39 1.65
N TYR A 133 13.26 20.56 2.67
CA TYR A 133 11.96 20.41 3.32
C TYR A 133 11.51 21.63 4.11
N GLU A 134 12.45 22.48 4.56
CA GLU A 134 12.12 23.78 5.13
C GLU A 134 11.58 24.75 4.04
N GLU A 135 12.13 24.72 2.83
CA GLU A 135 11.59 25.49 1.69
C GLU A 135 10.17 25.02 1.34
N ILE A 136 9.97 23.70 1.23
CA ILE A 136 8.67 23.11 0.96
C ILE A 136 7.65 23.47 2.04
N LYS A 137 8.06 23.47 3.32
CA LYS A 137 7.22 23.85 4.45
C LYS A 137 6.75 25.30 4.35
N ASN A 138 7.68 26.19 4.05
CA ASN A 138 7.44 27.65 4.02
C ASN A 138 6.70 28.10 2.76
N ASP A 139 6.43 27.22 1.81
CA ASP A 139 5.61 27.53 0.65
C ASP A 139 4.12 27.54 1.05
N GLU A 140 3.50 28.72 1.08
CA GLU A 140 2.12 28.92 1.56
C GLU A 140 1.04 28.41 0.59
N SER A 141 1.40 28.05 -0.65
CA SER A 141 0.44 27.53 -1.62
C SER A 141 -0.07 26.13 -1.21
N LYS A 142 -1.26 25.79 -1.68
CA LYS A 142 -1.83 24.45 -1.50
C LYS A 142 -1.30 23.54 -2.60
N PHE A 143 -0.68 22.44 -2.21
CA PHE A 143 -0.17 21.42 -3.12
C PHE A 143 0.13 20.12 -2.36
N ALA A 144 0.35 19.05 -3.11
CA ALA A 144 0.87 17.79 -2.61
C ALA A 144 2.34 17.61 -3.06
N VAL A 145 3.09 16.85 -2.28
CA VAL A 145 4.41 16.33 -2.64
C VAL A 145 4.25 14.91 -3.17
N LEU A 146 4.89 14.60 -4.28
CA LEU A 146 4.94 13.26 -4.85
C LEU A 146 6.27 12.59 -4.45
N PRO A 147 6.30 11.72 -3.42
CA PRO A 147 7.49 10.97 -3.09
C PRO A 147 7.64 9.79 -4.04
N ILE A 148 8.83 9.60 -4.59
CA ILE A 148 9.17 8.51 -5.48
C ILE A 148 10.25 7.64 -4.83
N PRO A 149 10.04 6.32 -4.77
CA PRO A 149 8.87 5.59 -5.26
C PRO A 149 7.62 5.91 -4.45
N ILE A 150 6.47 5.94 -5.12
CA ILE A 150 5.19 6.12 -4.44
C ILE A 150 5.00 4.95 -3.48
N GLY A 151 4.76 5.24 -2.20
CA GLY A 151 4.58 4.25 -1.16
C GLY A 151 3.44 3.29 -1.51
N GLY A 152 3.77 2.00 -1.59
CA GLY A 152 2.83 0.96 -1.92
C GLY A 152 1.93 0.65 -0.75
N THR A 153 0.68 0.51 -1.04
CA THR A 153 -0.34 -0.01 -0.16
C THR A 153 -0.33 -1.54 -0.24
N GLY A 154 -0.16 -2.19 0.87
CA GLY A 154 -0.51 -3.60 1.09
C GLY A 154 0.35 -4.69 0.41
N ASP A 155 0.62 -4.58 -0.86
CA ASP A 155 1.16 -5.69 -1.65
C ASP A 155 2.67 -5.62 -1.89
N ASN A 156 3.28 -4.46 -1.73
CA ASN A 156 4.72 -4.27 -1.85
C ASN A 156 5.28 -3.68 -0.55
N LEU A 157 5.63 -4.55 0.38
CA LEU A 157 6.39 -4.22 1.61
C LEU A 157 7.67 -3.40 1.34
N LEU A 158 8.16 -3.43 0.10
CA LEU A 158 9.35 -2.71 -0.34
C LEU A 158 9.12 -1.21 -0.54
N MET A 159 7.86 -0.75 -0.57
CA MET A 159 7.47 0.59 -1.00
C MET A 159 6.94 1.50 0.10
N SER A 160 6.71 0.98 1.29
CA SER A 160 6.18 1.74 2.42
C SER A 160 7.27 2.00 3.45
N ASP A 161 8.21 2.86 3.09
CA ASP A 161 9.23 3.29 4.05
C ASP A 161 8.65 4.37 4.97
N PRO A 162 8.64 4.15 6.30
CA PRO A 162 8.14 5.14 7.25
C PRO A 162 8.94 6.44 7.26
N THR A 163 10.14 6.46 6.68
CA THR A 163 10.96 7.66 6.55
C THR A 163 10.28 8.73 5.69
N ILE A 164 9.51 8.33 4.67
CA ILE A 164 8.73 9.26 3.85
C ILE A 164 7.70 10.01 4.72
N LEU A 165 7.02 9.29 5.63
CA LEU A 165 6.08 9.91 6.58
C LEU A 165 6.82 10.78 7.61
N TYR A 166 8.01 10.36 8.02
CA TYR A 166 8.85 11.17 8.89
C TYR A 166 9.25 12.49 8.23
N HIS A 167 9.62 12.47 6.94
CA HIS A 167 9.87 13.67 6.17
C HIS A 167 8.61 14.54 6.04
N GLN A 168 7.42 13.93 5.88
CA GLN A 168 6.14 14.64 5.84
C GLN A 168 5.91 15.46 7.12
N ILE A 169 6.26 14.94 8.30
CA ILE A 169 6.15 15.69 9.57
C ILE A 169 6.95 16.99 9.50
N HIS A 170 8.07 17.03 8.76
CA HIS A 170 8.91 18.20 8.65
C HIS A 170 8.38 19.22 7.63
N HIS A 171 7.97 18.79 6.44
CA HIS A 171 7.46 19.71 5.43
C HIS A 171 5.96 20.03 5.56
N GLU A 172 5.20 19.27 6.34
CA GLU A 172 3.78 19.49 6.69
C GLU A 172 2.82 19.56 5.49
N LYS A 173 3.22 19.09 4.31
CA LYS A 173 2.37 19.06 3.11
C LYS A 173 1.79 17.67 2.89
N PRO A 174 0.59 17.57 2.27
CA PRO A 174 0.07 16.30 1.79
C PRO A 174 1.05 15.56 0.88
N ILE A 175 1.07 14.24 0.93
CA ILE A 175 1.87 13.39 0.04
C ILE A 175 0.97 12.41 -0.71
N TYR A 176 1.40 12.00 -1.89
CA TYR A 176 0.83 10.85 -2.58
C TYR A 176 1.42 9.55 -2.03
N GLY A 177 0.55 8.55 -1.81
CA GLY A 177 0.94 7.31 -1.16
C GLY A 177 1.00 7.46 0.36
N GLY A 178 1.78 6.63 1.03
CA GLY A 178 1.91 6.61 2.48
C GLY A 178 1.96 5.19 3.02
N TYR A 179 2.07 5.08 4.34
CA TYR A 179 2.04 3.79 5.04
C TYR A 179 0.72 3.66 5.79
N GLU A 180 -0.19 2.89 5.24
CA GLU A 180 -1.41 2.47 5.94
C GLU A 180 -1.45 0.95 6.10
N SER A 181 -1.75 0.51 7.31
CA SER A 181 -1.85 -0.92 7.61
C SER A 181 -3.10 -1.58 7.01
N ARG A 182 -4.11 -0.78 6.67
CA ARG A 182 -5.37 -1.22 6.05
C ARG A 182 -5.81 -0.17 5.04
N VAL A 183 -5.50 -0.41 3.79
CA VAL A 183 -5.92 0.45 2.69
C VAL A 183 -7.09 -0.21 1.99
N SER A 184 -8.15 0.55 1.71
CA SER A 184 -9.26 0.04 0.92
C SER A 184 -8.78 -0.27 -0.51
N SER A 185 -9.39 -1.27 -1.13
CA SER A 185 -9.09 -1.62 -2.53
C SER A 185 -9.31 -0.43 -3.49
N GLU A 186 -10.18 0.49 -3.12
CA GLU A 186 -10.45 1.71 -3.88
C GLU A 186 -9.28 2.69 -3.85
N ILE A 187 -8.70 2.95 -2.66
CA ILE A 187 -7.50 3.79 -2.54
C ILE A 187 -6.33 3.17 -3.30
N MET A 188 -6.15 1.83 -3.21
CA MET A 188 -5.11 1.13 -3.96
C MET A 188 -5.26 1.29 -5.47
N LYS A 189 -6.49 1.24 -5.99
CA LYS A 189 -6.77 1.49 -7.41
C LYS A 189 -6.40 2.93 -7.80
N ASN A 190 -6.75 3.90 -6.96
CA ASN A 190 -6.49 5.31 -7.22
C ASN A 190 -5.00 5.66 -7.25
N THR A 191 -4.15 4.99 -6.45
CA THR A 191 -2.69 5.21 -6.48
C THR A 191 -2.01 4.59 -7.70
N ARG A 192 -2.66 3.63 -8.37
CA ARG A 192 -2.18 2.98 -9.61
C ARG A 192 -2.93 3.46 -10.85
N THR A 193 -3.49 4.66 -10.82
CA THR A 193 -4.08 5.28 -12.00
C THR A 193 -3.02 5.62 -13.03
N TYR A 194 -3.47 5.86 -14.27
CA TYR A 194 -2.61 6.41 -15.30
C TYR A 194 -1.82 7.63 -14.78
N PHE A 195 -0.63 7.84 -15.25
CA PHE A 195 0.35 8.83 -14.86
C PHE A 195 1.03 8.53 -13.51
N LEU A 196 0.30 8.40 -12.39
CA LEU A 196 0.92 8.05 -11.10
C LEU A 196 1.58 6.66 -11.13
N ASN A 197 1.05 5.73 -11.93
CA ASN A 197 1.64 4.39 -12.10
C ASN A 197 3.05 4.43 -12.70
N THR A 198 3.38 5.42 -13.50
CA THR A 198 4.73 5.63 -14.06
C THR A 198 5.79 5.80 -12.96
N PHE A 199 5.41 6.34 -11.81
CA PHE A 199 6.30 6.63 -10.68
C PHE A 199 6.37 5.53 -9.63
N HIS A 200 5.76 4.37 -9.88
CA HIS A 200 5.96 3.16 -9.08
C HIS A 200 7.18 2.37 -9.57
N ILE A 201 7.93 1.73 -8.67
CA ILE A 201 9.12 0.91 -9.02
C ILE A 201 8.80 -0.21 -10.03
N LEU A 202 7.60 -0.79 -9.94
CA LEU A 202 7.11 -1.79 -10.89
C LEU A 202 6.06 -1.18 -11.83
N GLY A 203 6.06 0.14 -11.95
CA GLY A 203 5.19 0.86 -12.85
C GLY A 203 5.64 0.74 -14.30
N SER A 204 4.85 1.28 -15.20
CA SER A 204 5.11 1.32 -16.61
C SER A 204 4.81 2.72 -17.12
N GLU A 205 5.70 3.27 -17.93
CA GLU A 205 5.42 4.46 -18.74
C GLU A 205 4.29 4.19 -19.76
N HIS A 206 4.13 2.92 -20.12
CA HIS A 206 3.10 2.49 -21.04
C HIS A 206 1.81 2.15 -20.28
N ASP A 207 0.74 2.75 -20.72
CA ASP A 207 -0.62 2.48 -20.25
C ASP A 207 -1.55 2.52 -21.48
N ILE A 208 -2.83 2.28 -21.24
CA ILE A 208 -3.86 2.38 -22.29
C ILE A 208 -4.07 3.82 -22.77
N VAL A 209 -3.78 4.81 -21.94
CA VAL A 209 -3.90 6.23 -22.31
C VAL A 209 -2.70 6.62 -23.18
N LYS A 210 -2.98 6.95 -24.43
CA LYS A 210 -1.99 7.34 -25.42
C LYS A 210 -1.91 8.86 -25.50
N GLN A 211 -1.12 9.44 -24.63
CA GLN A 211 -0.81 10.87 -24.67
C GLN A 211 0.66 11.10 -24.34
N ASP A 212 1.19 12.17 -24.89
CA ASP A 212 2.59 12.52 -24.83
C ASP A 212 2.94 13.19 -23.48
N LEU A 213 3.88 12.63 -22.73
CA LEU A 213 4.29 13.15 -21.43
C LEU A 213 4.99 14.52 -21.54
N PRO A 214 5.88 14.79 -22.52
CA PRO A 214 6.43 16.14 -22.71
C PRO A 214 5.36 17.22 -22.87
N THR A 215 4.29 16.95 -23.58
CA THR A 215 3.19 17.90 -23.79
C THR A 215 2.24 18.02 -22.60
N HIS A 216 1.86 16.89 -22.01
CA HIS A 216 0.78 16.85 -21.02
C HIS A 216 1.27 16.68 -19.58
N GLY A 217 2.54 16.33 -19.34
CA GLY A 217 3.05 15.99 -18.02
C GLY A 217 2.88 17.10 -16.99
N LEU A 218 3.13 18.35 -17.35
CA LEU A 218 2.91 19.50 -16.45
C LEU A 218 1.43 19.67 -16.11
N SER A 219 0.54 19.50 -17.10
CA SER A 219 -0.90 19.58 -16.88
C SER A 219 -1.43 18.44 -15.99
N LEU A 220 -0.83 17.25 -16.11
CA LEU A 220 -1.12 16.11 -15.24
C LEU A 220 -0.65 16.37 -13.80
N PHE A 221 0.54 16.88 -13.60
CA PHE A 221 1.01 17.29 -12.26
C PHE A 221 0.11 18.37 -11.65
N ASP A 222 -0.32 19.36 -12.43
CA ASP A 222 -1.24 20.41 -11.94
C ASP A 222 -2.61 19.84 -11.60
N HIS A 223 -3.14 18.90 -12.38
CA HIS A 223 -4.40 18.20 -12.09
C HIS A 223 -4.35 17.40 -10.77
N PHE A 224 -3.19 16.83 -10.45
CA PHE A 224 -2.96 16.12 -9.18
C PHE A 224 -2.46 17.05 -8.06
N ASP A 225 -2.49 18.36 -8.24
CA ASP A 225 -1.97 19.35 -7.29
C ASP A 225 -0.51 19.10 -6.86
N VAL A 226 0.31 18.45 -7.70
CA VAL A 226 1.72 18.15 -7.39
C VAL A 226 2.60 19.33 -7.74
N LYS A 227 3.30 19.87 -6.75
CA LYS A 227 4.26 20.97 -6.93
C LYS A 227 5.71 20.56 -6.72
N TYR A 228 5.96 19.54 -5.90
CA TYR A 228 7.29 18.98 -5.69
C TYR A 228 7.27 17.48 -5.89
N VAL A 229 8.28 16.98 -6.60
CA VAL A 229 8.56 15.56 -6.78
C VAL A 229 9.85 15.26 -6.04
N THR A 230 9.80 14.35 -5.06
CA THR A 230 10.97 13.96 -4.24
C THR A 230 11.35 12.51 -4.56
N ILE A 231 12.54 12.31 -5.13
CA ILE A 231 13.04 10.98 -5.50
C ILE A 231 14.02 10.51 -4.44
N HIS A 232 13.66 9.44 -3.73
CA HIS A 232 14.46 8.87 -2.66
C HIS A 232 15.47 7.88 -3.20
N LYS A 233 16.75 8.23 -3.15
CA LYS A 233 17.88 7.40 -3.58
C LYS A 233 18.30 6.38 -2.50
N LYS A 234 18.08 6.72 -1.24
CA LYS A 234 18.37 5.87 -0.07
C LYS A 234 17.23 5.94 0.91
N LEU A 235 16.73 4.79 1.30
CA LEU A 235 15.75 4.62 2.39
C LEU A 235 16.22 3.45 3.27
N PRO A 236 15.91 3.45 4.59
CA PRO A 236 16.33 2.37 5.49
C PRO A 236 15.87 0.97 5.08
N THR A 237 14.74 0.88 4.38
CA THR A 237 14.23 -0.39 3.83
C THR A 237 14.99 -0.85 2.59
N TYR A 238 15.78 0.04 1.95
CA TYR A 238 16.61 -0.34 0.83
C TYR A 238 17.85 -1.07 1.32
N SER A 239 18.03 -2.31 0.95
CA SER A 239 19.18 -3.12 1.31
C SER A 239 19.84 -3.71 0.07
N GLY A 240 21.16 -3.61 0.01
CA GLY A 240 22.01 -4.33 -0.93
C GLY A 240 21.53 -4.27 -2.37
N PHE A 241 20.89 -5.34 -2.85
CA PHE A 241 20.42 -5.45 -4.24
C PHE A 241 19.36 -4.40 -4.60
N LEU A 242 18.43 -4.12 -3.70
CA LEU A 242 17.33 -3.17 -3.95
C LEU A 242 17.87 -1.74 -4.09
N GLU A 243 18.76 -1.30 -3.17
CA GLU A 243 19.40 0.01 -3.26
C GLU A 243 20.17 0.18 -4.57
N LYS A 244 20.89 -0.85 -5.00
CA LYS A 244 21.61 -0.85 -6.27
C LYS A 244 20.65 -0.74 -7.45
N THR A 245 19.56 -1.49 -7.47
CA THR A 245 18.57 -1.45 -8.55
C THR A 245 17.88 -0.08 -8.64
N ILE A 246 17.51 0.50 -7.49
CA ILE A 246 16.92 1.83 -7.45
C ILE A 246 17.87 2.87 -8.04
N ASN A 247 19.11 2.90 -7.58
CA ASN A 247 20.06 3.94 -8.03
C ASN A 247 20.59 3.74 -9.45
N GLN A 248 20.66 2.50 -9.94
CA GLN A 248 21.24 2.21 -11.28
C GLN A 248 20.20 2.12 -12.40
N VAL A 249 18.95 1.85 -12.07
CA VAL A 249 17.88 1.66 -13.05
C VAL A 249 16.77 2.68 -12.83
N PHE A 250 16.10 2.62 -11.70
CA PHE A 250 14.88 3.36 -11.48
C PHE A 250 15.10 4.88 -11.40
N VAL A 251 16.09 5.36 -10.63
CA VAL A 251 16.37 6.81 -10.53
C VAL A 251 16.75 7.42 -11.89
N PRO A 252 17.62 6.81 -12.72
CA PRO A 252 17.90 7.29 -14.06
C PRO A 252 16.67 7.33 -14.99
N GLU A 253 15.80 6.32 -14.95
CA GLU A 253 14.55 6.30 -15.72
C GLU A 253 13.64 7.45 -15.34
N ILE A 254 13.39 7.64 -14.03
CA ILE A 254 12.56 8.75 -13.55
C ILE A 254 13.19 10.10 -13.91
N ARG A 255 14.51 10.22 -13.80
CA ARG A 255 15.23 11.44 -14.19
C ARG A 255 15.05 11.76 -15.67
N GLN A 256 15.06 10.74 -16.54
CA GLN A 256 14.77 10.90 -17.96
C GLN A 256 13.34 11.41 -18.16
N ILE A 257 12.34 10.76 -17.56
CA ILE A 257 10.94 11.17 -17.65
C ILE A 257 10.76 12.62 -17.17
N MET A 258 11.37 12.98 -16.05
CA MET A 258 11.31 14.36 -15.54
C MET A 258 11.98 15.35 -16.48
N SER A 259 13.10 14.98 -17.10
CA SER A 259 13.78 15.85 -18.09
C SER A 259 12.95 16.05 -19.36
N GLU A 260 12.20 15.05 -19.80
CA GLU A 260 11.28 15.15 -20.92
C GLU A 260 10.10 16.07 -20.60
N ILE A 261 9.50 15.93 -19.40
CA ILE A 261 8.37 16.78 -18.96
C ILE A 261 8.81 18.23 -18.73
N LEU A 262 9.98 18.45 -18.11
CA LEU A 262 10.50 19.78 -17.78
C LEU A 262 11.30 20.42 -18.90
N SER A 263 11.54 19.70 -20.00
CA SER A 263 12.43 20.07 -21.12
C SER A 263 13.92 20.23 -20.74
N GLU A 264 14.28 19.94 -19.49
CA GLU A 264 15.65 19.93 -18.98
C GLU A 264 15.75 19.14 -17.68
N ASP A 265 16.93 18.56 -17.39
CA ASP A 265 17.24 17.95 -16.09
C ASP A 265 17.76 19.03 -15.13
N ASN A 266 16.84 19.73 -14.48
CA ASN A 266 17.17 20.82 -13.56
C ASN A 266 16.49 20.64 -12.18
N PRO A 267 17.02 19.74 -11.33
CA PRO A 267 16.51 19.57 -9.98
C PRO A 267 16.81 20.83 -9.13
N VAL A 268 15.85 21.20 -8.27
CA VAL A 268 16.04 22.31 -7.32
C VAL A 268 16.90 21.91 -6.12
N TYR A 269 17.04 20.62 -5.86
CA TYR A 269 17.90 20.07 -4.80
C TYR A 269 18.35 18.66 -5.15
N GLU A 270 19.61 18.36 -4.87
CA GLU A 270 20.16 17.01 -4.98
C GLU A 270 21.27 16.81 -3.95
N ASP A 271 21.16 15.70 -3.19
CA ASP A 271 22.24 15.19 -2.35
C ASP A 271 22.43 13.66 -2.58
N ASP A 272 23.15 12.98 -1.73
CA ASP A 272 23.38 11.54 -1.83
C ASP A 272 22.15 10.69 -1.48
N ARG A 273 21.09 11.29 -0.95
CA ARG A 273 19.88 10.65 -0.42
C ARG A 273 18.62 10.93 -1.21
N ILE A 274 18.44 12.16 -1.64
CA ILE A 274 17.25 12.60 -2.38
C ILE A 274 17.60 13.49 -3.56
N LEU A 275 16.69 13.54 -4.49
CA LEU A 275 16.65 14.43 -5.64
C LEU A 275 15.26 15.07 -5.68
N VAL A 276 15.17 16.40 -5.85
CA VAL A 276 13.91 17.11 -5.79
C VAL A 276 13.73 17.99 -7.01
N TYR A 277 12.58 17.85 -7.68
CA TYR A 277 12.11 18.73 -8.74
C TYR A 277 10.98 19.61 -8.24
N LYS A 278 10.99 20.87 -8.65
CA LYS A 278 9.86 21.79 -8.48
C LYS A 278 9.12 21.92 -9.81
N ILE A 279 7.84 21.60 -9.78
CA ILE A 279 7.01 21.56 -10.98
C ILE A 279 6.47 22.95 -11.28
N PRO A 280 6.77 23.52 -12.44
CA PRO A 280 6.20 24.79 -12.85
C PRO A 280 4.72 24.64 -13.25
N LYS A 281 4.00 25.73 -13.29
CA LYS A 281 2.64 25.74 -13.84
C LYS A 281 2.65 25.38 -15.33
N PRO A 282 1.67 24.60 -15.82
CA PRO A 282 1.59 24.26 -17.23
C PRO A 282 1.28 25.48 -18.08
N ASN A 283 1.88 25.51 -19.27
CA ASN A 283 1.60 26.52 -20.31
C ASN A 283 0.73 25.93 -21.45
N SER A 284 0.50 24.61 -21.45
CA SER A 284 -0.33 23.94 -22.45
C SER A 284 -1.80 24.23 -22.22
N VAL A 285 -2.51 24.43 -23.31
CA VAL A 285 -3.98 24.58 -23.37
C VAL A 285 -4.64 23.36 -24.04
N GLU A 286 -3.88 22.31 -24.30
CA GLU A 286 -4.40 21.09 -24.94
C GLU A 286 -5.19 20.24 -23.93
N PRO A 287 -6.32 19.64 -24.37
CA PRO A 287 -7.08 18.73 -23.53
C PRO A 287 -6.29 17.46 -23.26
N PHE A 288 -6.44 16.91 -22.06
CA PHE A 288 -5.75 15.69 -21.66
C PHE A 288 -6.68 14.70 -20.94
N LEU A 289 -6.26 13.43 -20.92
CA LEU A 289 -7.01 12.33 -20.35
C LEU A 289 -6.50 11.94 -18.98
N VAL A 290 -7.44 11.61 -18.09
CA VAL A 290 -7.20 10.94 -16.81
C VAL A 290 -8.20 9.82 -16.65
N LEU A 291 -7.78 8.68 -16.10
CA LEU A 291 -8.71 7.61 -15.77
C LEU A 291 -9.41 7.93 -14.45
N GLY A 292 -10.74 7.94 -14.47
CA GLY A 292 -11.59 8.10 -13.30
C GLY A 292 -11.80 6.78 -12.53
N SER A 293 -13.03 6.53 -12.07
CA SER A 293 -13.40 5.32 -11.35
C SER A 293 -13.60 4.11 -12.27
N GLY A 294 -13.61 2.90 -11.70
CA GLY A 294 -14.02 1.69 -12.40
C GLY A 294 -12.94 0.98 -13.22
N TRP A 295 -11.66 1.30 -13.04
CA TRP A 295 -10.53 0.68 -13.74
C TRP A 295 -9.74 -0.26 -12.85
N TYR A 296 -9.33 -1.39 -13.41
CA TYR A 296 -8.33 -2.26 -12.79
C TYR A 296 -6.90 -1.78 -13.14
N PRO A 297 -5.87 -2.20 -12.39
CA PRO A 297 -4.49 -1.89 -12.73
C PRO A 297 -4.10 -2.28 -14.15
N PHE A 298 -3.16 -1.56 -14.75
CA PHE A 298 -2.61 -1.88 -16.05
C PHE A 298 -1.90 -3.23 -16.02
N GLN A 299 -2.11 -4.03 -17.06
CA GLN A 299 -1.54 -5.35 -17.24
C GLN A 299 -0.54 -5.31 -18.40
N PRO A 300 0.77 -5.20 -18.12
CA PRO A 300 1.79 -5.06 -19.17
C PRO A 300 1.81 -6.23 -20.16
N GLU A 301 1.60 -7.45 -19.69
CA GLU A 301 1.56 -8.66 -20.51
C GLU A 301 0.41 -8.67 -21.53
N HIS A 302 -0.65 -7.98 -21.25
CA HIS A 302 -1.81 -7.84 -22.14
C HIS A 302 -1.88 -6.48 -22.81
N ASN A 303 -0.99 -5.54 -22.44
CA ASN A 303 -1.04 -4.14 -22.83
C ASN A 303 -2.45 -3.54 -22.73
N ALA A 304 -3.11 -3.76 -21.57
CA ALA A 304 -4.51 -3.41 -21.39
C ALA A 304 -4.89 -3.18 -19.93
N ARG A 305 -6.05 -2.56 -19.71
CA ARG A 305 -6.77 -2.52 -18.45
C ARG A 305 -8.13 -3.19 -18.58
N ALA A 306 -8.54 -3.90 -17.54
CA ALA A 306 -9.92 -4.34 -17.42
C ALA A 306 -10.80 -3.25 -16.79
N THR A 307 -12.09 -3.22 -17.13
CA THR A 307 -13.07 -2.29 -16.56
C THR A 307 -14.06 -3.03 -15.68
N MET A 308 -14.62 -2.31 -14.70
CA MET A 308 -15.85 -2.68 -14.02
C MET A 308 -17.04 -2.41 -14.94
N LYS A 309 -18.26 -2.72 -14.44
CA LYS A 309 -19.52 -2.42 -15.16
C LYS A 309 -19.63 -0.94 -15.50
N ASN A 310 -19.31 -0.08 -14.55
CA ASN A 310 -19.31 1.36 -14.70
C ASN A 310 -17.87 1.85 -14.55
N SER A 311 -17.37 2.54 -15.57
CA SER A 311 -16.04 3.13 -15.55
C SER A 311 -16.05 4.50 -16.21
N GLU A 312 -15.07 5.33 -15.86
CA GLU A 312 -15.05 6.74 -16.23
C GLU A 312 -13.71 7.12 -16.85
N ILE A 313 -13.76 7.89 -17.92
CA ILE A 313 -12.65 8.63 -18.49
C ILE A 313 -12.89 10.11 -18.21
N LEU A 314 -11.95 10.75 -17.55
CA LEU A 314 -11.98 12.19 -17.32
C LEU A 314 -11.21 12.87 -18.44
N ILE A 315 -11.83 13.81 -19.11
CA ILE A 315 -11.19 14.65 -20.12
C ILE A 315 -11.16 16.08 -19.57
N VAL A 316 -9.98 16.58 -19.34
CA VAL A 316 -9.79 17.92 -18.81
C VAL A 316 -9.60 18.88 -19.99
N ASN A 317 -10.49 19.84 -20.10
CA ASN A 317 -10.35 20.97 -20.99
C ASN A 317 -9.77 22.15 -20.19
N PRO A 318 -8.48 22.49 -20.37
CA PRO A 318 -7.83 23.53 -19.59
C PRO A 318 -8.16 24.95 -20.11
N THR A 319 -8.95 25.09 -21.17
CA THR A 319 -9.33 26.38 -21.76
C THR A 319 -10.59 26.95 -21.12
N ASP A 320 -10.80 28.26 -21.29
CA ASP A 320 -12.02 28.96 -20.84
C ASP A 320 -13.20 28.83 -21.83
N SER A 321 -13.04 28.08 -22.91
CA SER A 321 -14.05 27.93 -23.97
C SER A 321 -14.38 26.47 -24.23
N GLU A 322 -15.54 26.22 -24.80
CA GLU A 322 -15.90 24.88 -25.27
C GLU A 322 -15.05 24.49 -26.46
N ILE A 323 -14.61 23.23 -26.46
CA ILE A 323 -13.83 22.63 -27.57
C ILE A 323 -14.48 21.35 -28.04
N ASN A 324 -14.31 21.01 -29.29
CA ASN A 324 -14.78 19.74 -29.84
C ASN A 324 -13.59 18.80 -30.07
N ILE A 325 -13.78 17.55 -29.62
CA ILE A 325 -12.76 16.50 -29.80
C ILE A 325 -13.40 15.23 -30.34
N THR A 326 -12.57 14.30 -30.78
CA THR A 326 -12.95 12.91 -31.04
C THR A 326 -12.18 12.02 -30.05
N LEU A 327 -12.88 11.14 -29.36
CA LEU A 327 -12.27 10.15 -28.48
C LEU A 327 -12.16 8.82 -29.22
N ASP A 328 -10.94 8.29 -29.32
CA ASP A 328 -10.63 7.02 -29.97
C ASP A 328 -10.35 5.96 -28.90
N LEU A 329 -11.02 4.81 -29.00
CA LEU A 329 -10.99 3.74 -28.02
C LEU A 329 -10.78 2.40 -28.72
N VAL A 330 -9.79 1.62 -28.31
CA VAL A 330 -9.65 0.22 -28.71
C VAL A 330 -10.02 -0.67 -27.56
N LEU A 331 -11.09 -1.42 -27.69
CA LEU A 331 -11.62 -2.25 -26.62
C LEU A 331 -12.28 -3.54 -27.13
N SER A 332 -12.36 -4.54 -26.26
CA SER A 332 -13.01 -5.83 -26.49
C SER A 332 -13.82 -6.25 -25.28
N SER A 333 -14.89 -7.01 -25.52
CA SER A 333 -15.67 -7.61 -24.43
C SER A 333 -14.98 -8.87 -23.89
N ILE A 334 -15.05 -9.07 -22.59
CA ILE A 334 -14.55 -10.28 -21.95
C ILE A 334 -15.64 -11.35 -22.01
N GLU A 335 -15.30 -12.56 -22.47
CA GLU A 335 -16.10 -13.77 -22.72
C GLU A 335 -17.13 -13.66 -23.83
N ASN A 336 -18.12 -12.78 -23.71
CA ASN A 336 -19.25 -12.69 -24.64
C ASN A 336 -19.44 -11.26 -25.12
N ARG A 337 -20.07 -11.12 -26.31
CA ARG A 337 -20.47 -9.81 -26.83
C ARG A 337 -21.37 -9.11 -25.79
N LYS A 338 -21.04 -7.85 -25.49
CA LYS A 338 -21.76 -6.99 -24.54
C LYS A 338 -22.16 -5.68 -25.18
N ILE A 339 -23.10 -5.00 -24.56
CA ILE A 339 -23.53 -3.66 -24.96
C ILE A 339 -22.88 -2.66 -24.01
N MET A 340 -22.24 -1.63 -24.58
CA MET A 340 -21.71 -0.51 -23.85
C MET A 340 -22.44 0.77 -24.22
N THR A 341 -22.91 1.48 -23.23
CA THR A 341 -23.48 2.82 -23.38
C THR A 341 -22.44 3.85 -22.99
N PHE A 342 -22.22 4.81 -23.88
CA PHE A 342 -21.34 5.95 -23.66
C PHE A 342 -22.16 7.18 -23.34
N SER A 343 -21.75 7.95 -22.33
CA SER A 343 -22.34 9.24 -22.00
C SER A 343 -21.27 10.29 -21.69
N LEU A 344 -21.49 11.54 -22.06
CA LEU A 344 -20.65 12.69 -21.73
C LEU A 344 -21.42 13.57 -20.74
N ASN A 345 -20.85 13.83 -19.57
CA ASN A 345 -21.46 14.67 -18.54
C ASN A 345 -22.92 14.27 -18.24
N SER A 346 -23.20 12.94 -18.20
CA SER A 346 -24.52 12.32 -18.01
C SER A 346 -25.47 12.38 -19.23
N GLU A 347 -25.07 12.99 -20.35
CA GLU A 347 -25.84 12.97 -21.58
C GLU A 347 -25.39 11.78 -22.44
N LYS A 348 -26.34 10.94 -22.85
CA LYS A 348 -26.05 9.76 -23.66
C LYS A 348 -25.52 10.15 -25.03
N ILE A 349 -24.36 9.60 -25.41
CA ILE A 349 -23.74 9.80 -26.72
C ILE A 349 -24.16 8.68 -27.66
N ASP A 350 -23.87 7.43 -27.27
CA ASP A 350 -24.06 6.26 -28.14
C ASP A 350 -24.25 4.97 -27.33
N THR A 351 -24.70 3.93 -28.01
CA THR A 351 -24.81 2.57 -27.45
C THR A 351 -24.33 1.57 -28.50
N ILE A 352 -23.23 0.91 -28.21
CA ILE A 352 -22.50 0.08 -29.17
C ILE A 352 -22.38 -1.35 -28.65
N SER A 353 -22.55 -2.30 -29.55
CA SER A 353 -22.30 -3.71 -29.28
C SER A 353 -20.84 -4.04 -29.50
N ILE A 354 -20.15 -4.47 -28.46
CA ILE A 354 -18.72 -4.73 -28.41
C ILE A 354 -18.48 -6.24 -28.54
N PRO A 355 -17.72 -6.68 -29.56
CA PRO A 355 -17.35 -8.08 -29.71
C PRO A 355 -16.22 -8.49 -28.76
N THR A 356 -15.92 -9.78 -28.71
CA THR A 356 -14.79 -10.33 -27.94
C THR A 356 -13.42 -10.07 -28.59
N THR A 357 -13.40 -9.67 -29.86
CA THR A 357 -12.18 -9.22 -30.56
C THR A 357 -12.02 -7.72 -30.41
N ALA A 358 -10.78 -7.25 -30.32
CA ALA A 358 -10.49 -5.82 -30.23
C ALA A 358 -11.13 -5.04 -31.39
N ARG A 359 -11.80 -3.96 -31.05
CA ARG A 359 -12.48 -3.08 -32.00
C ARG A 359 -12.13 -1.63 -31.69
N ASN A 360 -11.82 -0.87 -32.72
CA ASN A 360 -11.70 0.58 -32.64
C ASN A 360 -13.08 1.22 -32.67
N ILE A 361 -13.32 2.15 -31.73
CA ILE A 361 -14.55 2.92 -31.59
C ILE A 361 -14.16 4.40 -31.51
N GLN A 362 -14.74 5.18 -32.39
CA GLN A 362 -14.56 6.63 -32.42
C GLN A 362 -15.85 7.31 -31.95
N LEU A 363 -15.76 8.03 -30.85
CA LEU A 363 -16.81 8.91 -30.36
C LEU A 363 -16.49 10.32 -30.85
N GLY A 364 -17.09 10.70 -31.98
CA GLY A 364 -16.82 11.99 -32.64
C GLY A 364 -17.69 13.13 -32.12
N ASN A 365 -17.22 14.38 -32.33
CA ASN A 365 -17.93 15.61 -32.00
C ASN A 365 -18.31 15.73 -30.50
N LEU A 366 -17.44 15.33 -29.61
CA LEU A 366 -17.64 15.53 -28.18
C LEU A 366 -17.35 16.98 -27.84
N THR A 367 -18.37 17.74 -27.44
CA THR A 367 -18.21 19.12 -26.97
C THR A 367 -17.84 19.12 -25.49
N LEU A 368 -16.60 19.48 -25.20
CA LEU A 368 -16.07 19.59 -23.84
C LEU A 368 -16.28 21.00 -23.29
N LYS A 369 -16.91 21.09 -22.13
CA LYS A 369 -17.00 22.33 -21.35
C LYS A 369 -15.64 22.65 -20.72
N PRO A 370 -15.33 23.91 -20.37
CA PRO A 370 -14.17 24.22 -19.53
C PRO A 370 -14.11 23.36 -18.27
N GLY A 371 -12.92 22.90 -17.92
CA GLY A 371 -12.67 22.03 -16.77
C GLY A 371 -12.88 20.53 -17.05
N ILE A 372 -13.31 19.77 -16.06
CA ILE A 372 -13.41 18.31 -16.12
C ILE A 372 -14.71 17.88 -16.78
N ASN A 373 -14.58 17.04 -17.81
CA ASN A 373 -15.68 16.37 -18.49
C ASN A 373 -15.59 14.86 -18.26
N VAL A 374 -16.70 14.23 -17.96
CA VAL A 374 -16.78 12.81 -17.62
C VAL A 374 -17.38 12.04 -18.77
N VAL A 375 -16.60 11.15 -19.39
CA VAL A 375 -17.11 10.14 -20.31
C VAL A 375 -17.33 8.86 -19.51
N ALA A 376 -18.60 8.53 -19.24
CA ALA A 376 -18.97 7.30 -18.57
C ALA A 376 -19.15 6.16 -19.58
N LEU A 377 -18.65 4.99 -19.20
CA LEU A 377 -18.73 3.71 -19.91
C LEU A 377 -19.56 2.75 -19.08
N ASP A 378 -20.81 2.53 -19.49
CA ASP A 378 -21.76 1.68 -18.79
C ASP A 378 -22.01 0.38 -19.55
N ALA A 379 -21.56 -0.74 -18.99
CA ALA A 379 -21.82 -2.07 -19.53
C ALA A 379 -23.23 -2.56 -19.19
N ASP A 380 -23.87 -3.29 -20.06
CA ASP A 380 -25.15 -3.94 -19.78
C ASP A 380 -25.00 -5.00 -18.67
N ARG A 381 -23.84 -5.63 -18.57
CA ARG A 381 -23.49 -6.66 -17.56
C ARG A 381 -21.99 -6.75 -17.33
N ASP A 382 -21.63 -7.24 -16.15
CA ASP A 382 -20.32 -7.74 -15.81
C ASP A 382 -20.30 -9.27 -15.71
N ILE A 383 -19.11 -9.83 -15.58
CA ILE A 383 -18.88 -11.23 -15.26
C ILE A 383 -17.96 -11.32 -14.06
N THR A 384 -18.16 -12.35 -13.25
CA THR A 384 -17.25 -12.68 -12.16
C THR A 384 -16.15 -13.59 -12.71
N VAL A 385 -14.91 -13.14 -12.65
CA VAL A 385 -13.74 -13.94 -13.00
C VAL A 385 -12.80 -14.02 -11.82
N GLN A 386 -12.12 -15.15 -11.71
CA GLN A 386 -11.00 -15.21 -10.77
C GLN A 386 -9.84 -14.37 -11.33
N GLU A 387 -9.19 -13.59 -10.49
CA GLU A 387 -8.09 -12.70 -10.86
C GLU A 387 -6.99 -13.44 -11.63
N SER A 388 -6.79 -14.74 -11.34
CA SER A 388 -5.88 -15.65 -12.06
C SER A 388 -6.18 -15.85 -13.54
N VAL A 389 -7.41 -15.59 -13.99
CA VAL A 389 -7.79 -15.70 -15.42
C VAL A 389 -7.42 -14.45 -16.19
N ILE A 390 -7.33 -13.30 -15.50
CA ILE A 390 -6.93 -12.02 -16.11
C ILE A 390 -5.41 -11.87 -16.12
N LEU A 391 -4.76 -12.39 -15.08
CA LEU A 391 -3.31 -12.46 -14.93
C LEU A 391 -2.88 -13.88 -15.32
N ASP A 392 -2.15 -14.06 -16.40
CA ASP A 392 -1.61 -15.37 -16.79
C ASP A 392 -0.78 -15.95 -15.63
N ALA A 393 -1.43 -16.83 -14.85
CA ALA A 393 -0.94 -17.30 -13.56
C ALA A 393 0.32 -18.19 -13.65
N GLU A 394 0.73 -18.59 -14.85
CA GLU A 394 1.88 -19.48 -15.05
C GLU A 394 3.25 -18.82 -14.80
N ARG A 395 3.32 -17.48 -14.75
CA ARG A 395 4.59 -16.75 -14.57
C ARG A 395 4.87 -16.24 -13.17
N ILE A 396 3.94 -16.38 -12.23
CA ILE A 396 4.08 -15.79 -10.90
C ILE A 396 4.28 -16.90 -9.85
N ASP A 397 5.55 -17.29 -9.67
CA ASP A 397 5.99 -18.27 -8.66
C ASP A 397 6.08 -17.68 -7.25
N ASN A 398 5.26 -16.68 -6.93
CA ASN A 398 5.25 -16.04 -5.64
C ASN A 398 3.95 -16.32 -4.87
N LYS A 399 4.07 -17.04 -3.72
CA LYS A 399 2.94 -17.40 -2.84
C LYS A 399 2.10 -16.19 -2.38
N LEU A 400 2.71 -15.01 -2.31
CA LEU A 400 2.02 -13.76 -1.94
C LEU A 400 1.03 -13.34 -3.03
N THR A 401 1.42 -13.49 -4.29
CA THR A 401 0.58 -13.17 -5.44
C THR A 401 -0.59 -14.16 -5.57
N LYS A 402 -0.38 -15.45 -5.24
CA LYS A 402 -1.47 -16.44 -5.21
C LYS A 402 -2.52 -16.16 -4.14
N PHE A 403 -2.14 -15.56 -3.02
CA PHE A 403 -3.09 -15.15 -1.97
C PHE A 403 -3.94 -13.94 -2.41
N LEU A 404 -3.36 -13.04 -3.18
CA LEU A 404 -4.05 -11.87 -3.75
C LEU A 404 -4.93 -12.24 -4.96
N LEU A 405 -4.56 -13.30 -5.69
CA LEU A 405 -5.25 -13.82 -6.87
C LEU A 405 -6.51 -14.64 -6.54
N SER A 406 -6.87 -14.82 -5.27
CA SER A 406 -8.08 -15.55 -4.87
C SER A 406 -9.35 -14.69 -4.82
N LYS A 407 -9.26 -13.39 -5.12
CA LYS A 407 -10.43 -12.51 -5.15
C LYS A 407 -11.18 -12.65 -6.47
N GLU A 408 -12.49 -12.81 -6.35
CA GLU A 408 -13.40 -12.68 -7.49
C GLU A 408 -13.46 -11.22 -7.93
N MET A 409 -13.23 -10.98 -9.22
CA MET A 409 -13.30 -9.66 -9.84
C MET A 409 -14.50 -9.60 -10.76
N GLN A 410 -15.23 -8.50 -10.69
CA GLN A 410 -16.32 -8.23 -11.62
C GLN A 410 -15.82 -7.36 -12.77
N VAL A 411 -15.69 -7.96 -13.93
CA VAL A 411 -15.11 -7.30 -15.11
C VAL A 411 -16.10 -7.27 -16.27
N SER A 412 -15.99 -6.25 -17.10
CA SER A 412 -16.86 -6.07 -18.26
C SER A 412 -16.08 -6.06 -19.57
N PHE A 413 -15.07 -5.23 -19.69
CA PHE A 413 -14.32 -5.03 -20.93
C PHE A 413 -12.82 -4.99 -20.67
N LYS A 414 -12.08 -5.27 -21.75
CA LYS A 414 -10.65 -5.06 -21.87
C LYS A 414 -10.43 -3.84 -22.76
N VAL A 415 -9.72 -2.85 -22.29
CA VAL A 415 -9.36 -1.66 -23.06
C VAL A 415 -7.87 -1.65 -23.32
N GLU A 416 -7.49 -1.48 -24.58
CA GLU A 416 -6.11 -1.54 -25.07
C GLU A 416 -5.54 -0.16 -25.36
N SER A 417 -6.37 0.79 -25.77
CA SER A 417 -5.94 2.17 -25.94
C SER A 417 -7.08 3.18 -25.82
N ILE A 418 -6.72 4.40 -25.38
CA ILE A 418 -7.56 5.57 -25.34
C ILE A 418 -6.72 6.76 -25.80
N SER A 419 -7.21 7.51 -26.77
CA SER A 419 -6.54 8.73 -27.26
C SER A 419 -7.55 9.80 -27.67
N ILE A 420 -7.12 11.08 -27.59
CA ILE A 420 -7.83 12.19 -28.19
C ILE A 420 -7.29 12.37 -29.62
N ILE A 421 -8.20 12.52 -30.56
CA ILE A 421 -7.91 12.92 -31.95
C ILE A 421 -8.49 14.31 -32.14
N ASN A 422 -7.65 15.27 -32.45
CA ASN A 422 -8.00 16.66 -32.75
C ASN A 422 -8.46 16.84 -34.20
#